data_35e5b75e65bfe477874cf42da0048dda
#
_entry.id   35e5b75e65bfe477874cf42da0048dda
#
_cell.length_a   1.000
_cell.length_b   1.000
_cell.length_c   1.000
_cell.angle_alpha   90.00
_cell.angle_beta   90.00
_cell.angle_gamma   90.00
#
_symmetry.space_group_name_H-M   'P 1'
#
loop_
_entity.id
_entity.type
_entity.pdbx_description
1 polymer ?
#
loop_
_entity_poly.entity_id
_entity_poly.type
_entity_poly.pdbx_seq_one_letter_code
_entity_poly.pdbx_strand_id
1 'polypeptide(L)'
;MRSSLRIRPLLAAATAAALLGAASPAAATCTDDTGLCVVSGNVKWKPENTLTAAQLRKENKKRKGSVANLDLKVDGGRATVFIDGRWGGVAPLTSYPMTPGAHDIQVRDGNRILAEGVLVFPAGESVSIEIRH
;
A
#
# COMPACT_ATOMS: atom_id res chain seq x y z
N MET A 1 -67.52 24.95 14.17
CA MET A 1 -66.91 24.88 14.07
C MET A 1 -65.83 24.33 13.69
N ARG A 2 -65.46 24.17 13.66
CA ARG A 2 -64.63 23.82 13.42
C ARG A 2 -63.58 23.26 13.28
N SER A 3 -63.10 22.96 13.13
CA SER A 3 -62.27 22.61 13.13
C SER A 3 -61.24 22.23 12.65
N SER A 4 -60.88 22.15 12.51
CA SER A 4 -59.95 21.91 12.22
C SER A 4 -58.90 21.31 12.00
N LEU A 5 -58.57 20.92 11.91
CA LEU A 5 -57.58 20.48 11.85
C LEU A 5 -56.55 20.15 11.28
N ARG A 6 -56.17 20.18 11.30
CA ARG A 6 -55.26 20.02 10.85
C ARG A 6 -54.20 19.34 10.77
N ILE A 7 -53.68 19.04 10.51
CA ILE A 7 -52.74 18.45 10.47
C ILE A 7 -51.69 18.29 9.85
N ARG A 8 -51.13 18.12 9.94
CA ARG A 8 -50.12 17.99 9.48
C ARG A 8 -49.16 17.23 9.30
N PRO A 9 -48.67 17.04 9.04
CA PRO A 9 -47.80 16.43 8.91
C PRO A 9 -46.62 16.32 8.72
N LEU A 10 -46.15 16.08 8.72
CA LEU A 10 -45.13 15.98 8.64
C LEU A 10 -44.16 15.34 8.20
N LEU A 11 -43.72 15.22 8.16
CA LEU A 11 -42.88 14.84 7.87
C LEU A 11 -41.81 14.41 7.67
N ALA A 12 -41.39 14.30 7.60
CA ALA A 12 -40.54 14.04 7.46
C ALA A 12 -39.45 13.58 7.15
N ALA A 13 -38.98 13.37 7.12
CA ALA A 13 -38.15 13.09 6.93
C ALA A 13 -37.01 12.65 6.65
N ALA A 14 -36.56 12.45 6.64
CA ALA A 14 -35.74 12.20 6.45
C ALA A 14 -34.64 11.69 6.15
N THR A 15 -34.17 11.46 6.15
CA THR A 15 -33.41 11.15 5.97
C THR A 15 -32.27 10.72 5.70
N ALA A 16 -31.84 10.55 5.67
CA ALA A 16 -30.96 10.33 5.50
C ALA A 16 -29.84 9.90 5.29
N ALA A 17 -29.49 9.77 5.24
CA ALA A 17 -28.68 9.58 5.12
C ALA A 17 -27.57 9.04 4.96
N ALA A 18 -27.29 8.81 5.00
CA ALA A 18 -26.42 8.39 5.01
C ALA A 18 -25.32 8.10 4.60
N LEU A 19 -24.95 7.99 4.57
CA LEU A 19 -24.04 7.88 4.30
C LEU A 19 -23.07 7.38 4.46
N LEU A 20 -22.92 7.18 4.61
CA LEU A 20 -22.17 6.81 4.89
C LEU A 20 -21.16 6.43 4.55
N GLY A 21 -20.89 6.60 4.49
CA GLY A 21 -19.88 6.53 4.38
C GLY A 21 -18.94 5.82 4.35
N ALA A 22 -18.95 5.66 4.16
CA ALA A 22 -18.24 5.04 4.20
C ALA A 22 -17.03 4.85 4.17
N ALA A 23 -16.72 4.68 4.75
CA ALA A 23 -15.51 4.33 5.06
C ALA A 23 -15.10 3.12 4.36
N SER A 24 -15.13 3.14 3.18
CA SER A 24 -14.53 2.03 2.56
C SER A 24 -13.07 2.08 2.93
N PRO A 25 -12.51 1.00 3.35
CA PRO A 25 -11.10 0.90 3.50
C PRO A 25 -10.48 1.34 2.19
N ALA A 26 -9.40 2.05 2.28
CA ALA A 26 -8.71 2.45 1.08
C ALA A 26 -8.53 1.24 0.19
N ALA A 27 -9.11 1.29 -0.96
CA ALA A 27 -8.92 0.22 -1.92
C ALA A 27 -7.44 0.20 -2.31
N ALA A 28 -6.85 -0.96 -2.32
CA ALA A 28 -5.48 -1.11 -2.78
C ALA A 28 -5.40 -0.69 -4.24
N THR A 29 -4.44 0.17 -4.55
CA THR A 29 -4.21 0.63 -5.92
C THR A 29 -3.23 -0.31 -6.58
N CYS A 30 -3.74 -1.09 -7.52
CA CYS A 30 -2.91 -1.96 -8.35
C CYS A 30 -2.67 -1.25 -9.67
N THR A 31 -1.44 -0.85 -9.93
CA THR A 31 -1.10 -0.03 -11.08
C THR A 31 -0.63 -0.81 -12.28
N ASP A 32 -0.47 -2.13 -12.14
CA ASP A 32 0.04 -2.97 -13.21
C ASP A 32 -0.38 -4.43 -13.00
N ASP A 33 0.09 -5.29 -13.90
CA ASP A 33 -0.25 -6.70 -13.88
C ASP A 33 0.67 -7.55 -12.99
N THR A 34 1.58 -6.93 -12.26
CA THR A 34 2.51 -7.68 -11.41
C THR A 34 1.89 -8.15 -10.12
N GLY A 35 0.68 -7.68 -9.83
CA GLY A 35 -0.01 -8.08 -8.60
C GLY A 35 0.38 -7.29 -7.37
N LEU A 36 1.32 -6.37 -7.46
CA LEU A 36 1.69 -5.52 -6.33
C LEU A 36 0.71 -4.35 -6.23
N CYS A 37 0.08 -4.23 -5.08
CA CYS A 37 -0.91 -3.20 -4.84
C CYS A 37 -0.50 -2.35 -3.63
N VAL A 38 -0.51 -1.04 -3.80
CA VAL A 38 -0.24 -0.12 -2.69
C VAL A 38 -1.53 0.10 -1.92
N VAL A 39 -1.55 -0.33 -0.67
CA VAL A 39 -2.72 -0.19 0.19
C VAL A 39 -2.73 1.19 0.83
N SER A 40 -1.60 1.65 1.32
CA SER A 40 -1.49 2.98 1.91
C SER A 40 -0.06 3.48 1.86
N GLY A 41 0.10 4.80 1.94
CA GLY A 41 1.39 5.45 1.92
C GLY A 41 1.77 6.03 0.57
N ASN A 42 2.72 6.94 0.56
CA ASN A 42 3.20 7.62 -0.65
C ASN A 42 4.39 6.90 -1.25
N VAL A 43 4.20 5.65 -1.60
CA VAL A 43 5.26 4.86 -2.24
C VAL A 43 4.98 4.79 -3.75
N LYS A 44 6.03 4.85 -4.53
CA LYS A 44 5.91 4.70 -5.99
C LYS A 44 6.44 3.34 -6.40
N TRP A 45 5.66 2.65 -7.20
CA TRP A 45 6.02 1.35 -7.73
C TRP A 45 6.39 1.45 -9.20
N LYS A 46 7.58 0.95 -9.53
CA LYS A 46 8.07 0.90 -10.91
C LYS A 46 8.31 -0.56 -11.26
N PRO A 47 7.31 -1.22 -11.84
CA PRO A 47 7.42 -2.65 -12.14
C PRO A 47 8.49 -2.91 -13.19
N GLU A 48 9.14 -4.08 -13.06
CA GLU A 48 10.16 -4.55 -13.99
C GLU A 48 11.42 -3.72 -14.05
N ASN A 49 11.46 -2.60 -13.36
CA ASN A 49 12.70 -1.83 -13.26
C ASN A 49 13.62 -2.48 -12.24
N THR A 50 14.91 -2.29 -12.43
CA THR A 50 15.92 -2.73 -11.49
C THR A 50 16.94 -1.62 -11.32
N LEU A 51 17.60 -1.62 -10.16
CA LEU A 51 18.67 -0.67 -9.91
C LEU A 51 20.01 -1.32 -10.27
N THR A 52 20.80 -0.65 -11.10
CA THR A 52 22.15 -1.09 -11.37
C THR A 52 23.04 -0.87 -10.14
N ALA A 53 24.20 -1.50 -10.11
CA ALA A 53 25.13 -1.31 -8.99
C ALA A 53 25.52 0.17 -8.80
N ALA A 54 25.64 0.91 -9.90
CA ALA A 54 25.96 2.34 -9.84
C ALA A 54 24.77 3.13 -9.26
N GLN A 55 23.56 2.79 -9.67
CA GLN A 55 22.35 3.44 -9.14
C GLN A 55 22.16 3.13 -7.66
N LEU A 56 22.39 1.91 -7.24
CA LEU A 56 22.33 1.53 -5.82
C LEU A 56 23.34 2.33 -4.99
N ARG A 57 24.53 2.52 -5.51
CA ARG A 57 25.53 3.33 -4.80
C ARG A 57 25.10 4.78 -4.66
N LYS A 58 24.51 5.35 -5.71
CA LYS A 58 23.98 6.72 -5.64
C LYS A 58 22.82 6.81 -4.64
N GLU A 59 21.91 5.83 -4.67
CA GLU A 59 20.81 5.80 -3.74
C GLU A 59 21.29 5.67 -2.30
N ASN A 60 22.26 4.81 -2.03
CA ASN A 60 22.79 4.65 -0.69
C ASN A 60 23.36 5.96 -0.12
N LYS A 61 23.92 6.80 -0.96
CA LYS A 61 24.41 8.11 -0.53
C LYS A 61 23.28 9.09 -0.24
N LYS A 62 22.12 8.91 -0.90
CA LYS A 62 20.97 9.80 -0.74
C LYS A 62 19.99 9.36 0.34
N ARG A 63 20.12 8.15 0.85
CA ARG A 63 19.18 7.57 1.81
C ARG A 63 19.36 8.17 3.17
N LYS A 64 18.94 9.41 3.30
CA LYS A 64 18.99 10.16 4.55
C LYS A 64 17.59 10.54 4.96
N GLY A 65 17.35 10.57 6.24
CA GLY A 65 16.06 10.94 6.77
C GLY A 65 15.45 9.83 7.59
N SER A 66 14.24 10.08 8.04
CA SER A 66 13.51 9.13 8.89
C SER A 66 13.16 7.87 8.15
N VAL A 67 13.31 6.75 8.83
CA VAL A 67 13.01 5.44 8.27
C VAL A 67 11.52 5.31 8.02
N ALA A 68 11.15 4.75 6.88
CA ALA A 68 9.78 4.36 6.59
C ALA A 68 9.53 2.98 7.18
N ASN A 69 8.27 2.68 7.49
CA ASN A 69 7.88 1.37 7.98
C ASN A 69 7.05 0.67 6.92
N LEU A 70 7.47 -0.51 6.54
CA LEU A 70 6.83 -1.30 5.51
C LEU A 70 6.04 -2.45 6.10
N ASP A 71 4.76 -2.50 5.77
CA ASP A 71 3.92 -3.67 5.98
C ASP A 71 3.69 -4.31 4.62
N LEU A 72 4.13 -5.54 4.45
CA LEU A 72 4.00 -6.25 3.20
C LEU A 72 3.31 -7.59 3.43
N LYS A 73 2.19 -7.77 2.76
CA LYS A 73 1.41 -9.01 2.81
C LYS A 73 1.39 -9.66 1.44
N VAL A 74 1.34 -10.96 1.43
CA VAL A 74 1.26 -11.73 0.20
C VAL A 74 -0.01 -12.58 0.26
N ASP A 75 -0.76 -12.57 -0.81
CA ASP A 75 -1.90 -13.45 -0.97
C ASP A 75 -1.39 -14.88 -0.96
N GLY A 76 -2.00 -15.75 -0.16
CA GLY A 76 -1.48 -17.08 0.06
C GLY A 76 -0.56 -17.18 1.27
N GLY A 77 -0.18 -16.07 1.88
CA GLY A 77 0.39 -16.03 3.23
C GLY A 77 1.89 -15.87 3.34
N ARG A 78 2.69 -16.54 2.55
CA ARG A 78 4.15 -16.52 2.74
C ARG A 78 4.89 -16.39 1.43
N ALA A 79 5.96 -15.61 1.48
CA ALA A 79 6.89 -15.47 0.36
C ALA A 79 8.20 -14.91 0.88
N THR A 80 9.27 -15.14 0.14
CA THR A 80 10.56 -14.58 0.47
C THR A 80 10.71 -13.21 -0.16
N VAL A 81 11.19 -12.24 0.61
CA VAL A 81 11.37 -10.86 0.15
C VAL A 81 12.87 -10.56 0.06
N PHE A 82 13.30 -10.12 -1.11
CA PHE A 82 14.65 -9.64 -1.34
C PHE A 82 14.62 -8.13 -1.53
N ILE A 83 15.51 -7.45 -0.84
CA ILE A 83 15.62 -5.99 -0.87
C ILE A 83 17.03 -5.62 -1.26
N ASP A 84 17.16 -4.87 -2.35
CA ASP A 84 18.46 -4.47 -2.91
C ASP A 84 19.39 -5.66 -3.16
N GLY A 85 18.79 -6.76 -3.61
CA GLY A 85 19.52 -7.98 -3.92
C GLY A 85 19.88 -8.85 -2.72
N ARG A 86 19.42 -8.47 -1.51
CA ARG A 86 19.71 -9.21 -0.28
C ARG A 86 18.44 -9.76 0.32
N TRP A 87 18.56 -10.88 1.01
CA TRP A 87 17.43 -11.44 1.72
C TRP A 87 16.93 -10.45 2.79
N GLY A 88 15.68 -10.06 2.69
CA GLY A 88 15.06 -9.12 3.63
C GLY A 88 14.20 -9.79 4.67
N GLY A 89 13.62 -10.92 4.34
CA GLY A 89 12.75 -11.62 5.27
C GLY A 89 11.70 -12.46 4.57
N VAL A 90 10.76 -12.96 5.34
CA VAL A 90 9.64 -13.75 4.84
C VAL A 90 8.35 -12.99 5.13
N ALA A 91 7.54 -12.79 4.09
CA ALA A 91 6.24 -12.13 4.26
C ALA A 91 5.31 -13.00 5.12
N PRO A 92 4.43 -12.40 5.92
CA PRO A 92 4.18 -10.97 5.99
C PRO A 92 5.26 -10.23 6.78
N LEU A 93 5.62 -9.05 6.26
CA LEU A 93 6.50 -8.14 6.97
C LEU A 93 5.66 -7.12 7.72
N THR A 94 6.00 -6.85 8.97
CA THR A 94 5.29 -5.87 9.79
C THR A 94 6.25 -4.84 10.32
N SER A 95 5.95 -3.57 10.04
CA SER A 95 6.79 -2.45 10.47
C SER A 95 8.26 -2.64 10.12
N TYR A 96 8.52 -3.18 8.96
CA TYR A 96 9.89 -3.43 8.51
C TYR A 96 10.54 -2.08 8.14
N PRO A 97 11.70 -1.76 8.74
CA PRO A 97 12.31 -0.45 8.49
C PRO A 97 12.94 -0.38 7.10
N MET A 98 12.60 0.69 6.39
CA MET A 98 13.13 0.96 5.06
C MET A 98 13.69 2.38 5.02
N THR A 99 14.94 2.52 4.60
CA THR A 99 15.48 3.85 4.38
C THR A 99 14.74 4.52 3.22
N PRO A 100 14.54 5.85 3.26
CA PRO A 100 13.85 6.52 2.16
C PRO A 100 14.63 6.43 0.86
N GLY A 101 13.92 6.52 -0.26
CA GLY A 101 14.49 6.44 -1.58
C GLY A 101 14.13 5.16 -2.30
N ALA A 102 14.78 4.93 -3.43
CA ALA A 102 14.48 3.79 -4.28
C ALA A 102 15.15 2.52 -3.77
N HIS A 103 14.38 1.46 -3.72
CA HIS A 103 14.85 0.12 -3.34
C HIS A 103 14.41 -0.89 -4.38
N ASP A 104 15.32 -1.79 -4.70
CA ASP A 104 15.02 -2.92 -5.57
C ASP A 104 14.31 -3.99 -4.73
N ILE A 105 13.13 -4.39 -5.16
CA ILE A 105 12.30 -5.33 -4.41
C ILE A 105 11.98 -6.53 -5.29
N GLN A 106 12.17 -7.72 -4.74
CA GLN A 106 11.76 -8.95 -5.39
C GLN A 106 11.06 -9.84 -4.36
N VAL A 107 9.87 -10.31 -4.69
CA VAL A 107 9.10 -11.20 -3.83
C VAL A 107 8.94 -12.53 -4.54
N ARG A 108 9.32 -13.61 -3.89
CA ARG A 108 9.30 -14.95 -4.47
C ARG A 108 8.54 -15.95 -3.61
N ASP A 109 7.87 -16.86 -4.28
CA ASP A 109 7.35 -18.06 -3.67
C ASP A 109 8.12 -19.23 -4.27
N GLY A 110 9.12 -19.71 -3.54
CA GLY A 110 10.04 -20.72 -4.07
C GLY A 110 10.83 -20.14 -5.25
N ASN A 111 10.72 -20.77 -6.40
CA ASN A 111 11.37 -20.31 -7.63
C ASN A 111 10.52 -19.34 -8.43
N ARG A 112 9.30 -19.09 -7.98
CA ARG A 112 8.36 -18.25 -8.70
C ARG A 112 8.46 -16.82 -8.20
N ILE A 113 8.68 -15.90 -9.14
CA ILE A 113 8.71 -14.46 -8.81
C ILE A 113 7.28 -13.94 -8.83
N LEU A 114 6.83 -13.44 -7.69
CA LEU A 114 5.48 -12.88 -7.56
C LEU A 114 5.45 -11.40 -7.92
N ALA A 115 6.50 -10.68 -7.59
CA ALA A 115 6.62 -9.27 -7.93
C ALA A 115 8.09 -8.89 -7.99
N GLU A 116 8.45 -8.02 -8.91
CA GLU A 116 9.81 -7.54 -9.09
C GLU A 116 9.78 -6.12 -9.64
N GLY A 117 10.55 -5.24 -9.03
CA GLY A 117 10.61 -3.85 -9.48
C GLY A 117 11.26 -2.96 -8.44
N VAL A 118 11.05 -1.66 -8.60
CA VAL A 118 11.62 -0.65 -7.72
C VAL A 118 10.50 0.05 -6.96
N LEU A 119 10.63 0.08 -5.63
CA LEU A 119 9.75 0.86 -4.76
C LEU A 119 10.50 2.07 -4.24
N VAL A 120 9.90 3.24 -4.41
CA VAL A 120 10.46 4.49 -3.89
C VAL A 120 9.71 4.86 -2.62
N PHE A 121 10.42 4.79 -1.50
CA PHE A 121 9.83 5.01 -0.18
C PHE A 121 9.92 6.47 0.25
N PRO A 122 8.88 7.01 0.87
CA PRO A 122 8.93 8.32 1.49
C PRO A 122 9.67 8.25 2.82
N ALA A 123 10.10 9.39 3.32
CA ALA A 123 10.74 9.47 4.63
C ALA A 123 9.69 9.50 5.74
N GLY A 124 9.90 8.68 6.77
CA GLY A 124 9.13 8.75 8.01
C GLY A 124 7.67 8.34 7.95
N GLU A 125 7.23 7.70 6.88
CA GLU A 125 5.84 7.28 6.73
C GLU A 125 5.69 5.77 6.84
N SER A 126 4.48 5.35 7.19
CA SER A 126 4.11 3.93 7.14
C SER A 126 3.55 3.62 5.75
N VAL A 127 4.03 2.54 5.17
CA VAL A 127 3.62 2.09 3.84
C VAL A 127 3.08 0.68 3.95
N SER A 128 1.94 0.42 3.35
CA SER A 128 1.32 -0.89 3.34
C SER A 128 1.16 -1.37 1.91
N ILE A 129 1.65 -2.56 1.65
CA ILE A 129 1.66 -3.16 0.32
C ILE A 129 1.09 -4.57 0.40
N GLU A 130 0.35 -4.94 -0.62
CA GLU A 130 -0.22 -6.27 -0.74
C GLU A 130 0.16 -6.85 -2.10
N ILE A 131 0.64 -8.09 -2.10
CA ILE A 131 0.94 -8.83 -3.32
C ILE A 131 -0.21 -9.79 -3.57
N ARG A 132 -0.85 -9.64 -4.71
CA ARG A 132 -1.95 -10.50 -5.16
C ARG A 132 -1.49 -11.30 -6.35
N HIS A 133 -1.90 -12.57 -6.41
CA HIS A 133 -1.55 -13.43 -7.53
C HIS A 133 -2.59 -14.53 -7.74
#